data_658c2d9a6ee487ac46029b0f076f24bd
#
_entry.id   658c2d9a6ee487ac46029b0f076f24bd
#
_cell.length_a   1.000
_cell.length_b   1.000
_cell.length_c   1.000
_cell.angle_alpha   90.00
_cell.angle_beta   90.00
_cell.angle_gamma   90.00
#
_symmetry.space_group_name_H-M   'P 1'
#
loop_
_entity.id
_entity.type
_entity.pdbx_description
1 polymer ?
#
loop_
_entity_poly.entity_id
_entity_poly.type
_entity_poly.pdbx_seq_one_letter_code
_entity_poly.pdbx_strand_id
1 'polypeptide(L)'
;DLMDTDGDAAPMVDTLLDERRAYVASIAGDERIAASEDAGRLRDALGVSVPMGLPLAFTDPVDAPLADLVVRYARTHGPFLAGQVAAWLGVAVDPVRVVLEGLERQGRVTRGEFRPDGVEREWCDVDVLRQLRRRCLAVLRKEVEPVDGTALARFLPEWQGVGRPRRGVDALAEGVGLLQGAPLPASVLEADILPARMAAYSPADLDALATAGEVVWVGAGPLGTTDGRVRLLFRDQVGLLLPPTTDEPPADPHHEALRAHLAGRGASFWPELVAAAQAANLDYDDVTVLDALWDLVWAGEVTNDSFAPLRALAGAKRGKGAKAGSAGARRRPRPGRLTRIGPPEAAGRWSLVAPLLLPSATPTEAAHARAQQLLHR
;
A
#
# COMPACT_ATOMS: atom_id res chain seq x y z
N ASP A 1 27.71 -28.93 20.81
CA ASP A 1 26.80 -28.81 19.63
C ASP A 1 26.96 -29.91 18.58
N LEU A 2 28.00 -30.76 18.64
CA LEU A 2 28.12 -31.95 17.76
C LEU A 2 27.37 -33.16 18.29
N MET A 3 26.85 -33.09 19.52
CA MET A 3 26.14 -34.21 20.17
C MET A 3 24.66 -34.25 19.90
N ASP A 4 24.10 -33.22 19.24
CA ASP A 4 22.65 -33.11 18.92
C ASP A 4 22.32 -33.52 17.48
N THR A 5 23.33 -33.88 16.69
CA THR A 5 23.12 -34.38 15.32
C THR A 5 23.37 -35.89 15.31
N ASP A 6 22.31 -36.66 15.15
CA ASP A 6 22.23 -38.10 14.85
C ASP A 6 23.42 -38.96 15.33
N GLY A 7 23.17 -40.07 16.00
CA GLY A 7 24.10 -40.98 16.65
C GLY A 7 25.36 -41.43 15.91
N ASP A 8 25.70 -40.79 14.81
CA ASP A 8 26.89 -41.05 13.97
C ASP A 8 28.11 -40.18 14.32
N ALA A 9 27.95 -39.11 15.12
CA ALA A 9 29.07 -38.20 15.48
C ALA A 9 29.94 -38.73 16.63
N ALA A 10 29.41 -39.55 17.52
CA ALA A 10 30.14 -40.05 18.69
C ALA A 10 31.40 -40.84 18.32
N PRO A 11 31.43 -41.78 17.40
CA PRO A 11 32.61 -42.50 16.99
C PRO A 11 33.71 -41.60 16.38
N MET A 12 33.30 -40.55 15.68
CA MET A 12 34.23 -39.55 15.12
C MET A 12 34.89 -38.73 16.22
N VAL A 13 34.15 -38.36 17.25
CA VAL A 13 34.66 -37.62 18.42
C VAL A 13 35.65 -38.50 19.20
N ASP A 14 35.32 -39.75 19.44
CA ASP A 14 36.21 -40.71 20.13
C ASP A 14 37.54 -40.86 19.38
N THR A 15 37.48 -40.96 18.04
CA THR A 15 38.69 -41.01 17.20
C THR A 15 39.54 -39.74 17.37
N LEU A 16 38.92 -38.55 17.38
CA LEU A 16 39.65 -37.28 17.58
C LEU A 16 40.27 -37.15 18.95
N LEU A 17 39.65 -37.69 20.00
CA LEU A 17 40.17 -37.74 21.34
C LEU A 17 41.36 -38.69 21.44
N ASP A 18 41.27 -39.90 20.86
CA ASP A 18 42.33 -40.90 20.81
C ASP A 18 43.56 -40.39 20.02
N GLU A 19 43.36 -39.69 18.93
CA GLU A 19 44.39 -39.05 18.13
C GLU A 19 44.96 -37.77 18.78
N ARG A 20 44.44 -37.34 19.92
CA ARG A 20 44.78 -36.08 20.60
C ARG A 20 44.57 -34.83 19.73
N ARG A 21 43.70 -34.89 18.78
CA ARG A 21 43.26 -33.73 17.97
C ARG A 21 42.17 -32.94 18.67
N ALA A 22 41.46 -33.56 19.59
CA ALA A 22 40.52 -32.94 20.50
C ALA A 22 40.79 -33.34 21.96
N TYR A 23 40.24 -32.57 22.89
CA TYR A 23 40.29 -32.90 24.33
C TYR A 23 39.01 -32.39 25.02
N VAL A 24 38.74 -32.95 26.21
CA VAL A 24 37.61 -32.49 27.04
C VAL A 24 38.07 -31.26 27.85
N ALA A 25 37.37 -30.15 27.67
CA ALA A 25 37.59 -28.89 28.37
C ALA A 25 36.44 -28.57 29.29
N SER A 26 36.67 -28.13 30.50
CA SER A 26 35.62 -27.62 31.39
C SER A 26 35.43 -26.11 31.14
N ILE A 27 34.28 -25.73 30.56
CA ILE A 27 33.95 -24.34 30.22
C ILE A 27 32.58 -24.01 30.81
N ALA A 28 32.50 -22.96 31.60
CA ALA A 28 31.27 -22.54 32.28
C ALA A 28 30.64 -23.62 33.20
N GLY A 29 31.44 -24.56 33.67
CA GLY A 29 30.99 -25.69 34.52
C GLY A 29 30.57 -26.92 33.74
N ASP A 30 30.52 -26.87 32.39
CA ASP A 30 30.18 -27.99 31.52
C ASP A 30 31.43 -28.60 30.89
N GLU A 31 31.40 -29.92 30.67
CA GLU A 31 32.40 -30.60 29.85
C GLU A 31 32.09 -30.40 28.37
N ARG A 32 33.06 -29.86 27.64
CA ARG A 32 32.95 -29.61 26.20
C ARG A 32 34.17 -30.15 25.47
N ILE A 33 33.93 -30.61 24.24
CA ILE A 33 34.98 -31.06 23.38
C ILE A 33 35.60 -29.86 22.68
N ALA A 34 36.89 -29.68 22.81
CA ALA A 34 37.66 -28.60 22.21
C ALA A 34 38.73 -29.15 21.29
N ALA A 35 39.04 -28.46 20.20
CA ALA A 35 40.16 -28.78 19.34
C ALA A 35 41.48 -28.54 20.10
N SER A 36 42.45 -29.45 19.96
CA SER A 36 43.74 -29.35 20.64
C SER A 36 44.52 -28.09 20.24
N GLU A 37 44.34 -27.61 19.01
CA GLU A 37 44.93 -26.35 18.51
C GLU A 37 44.38 -25.08 19.21
N ASP A 38 43.22 -25.18 19.87
CA ASP A 38 42.63 -24.08 20.62
C ASP A 38 43.04 -24.05 22.12
N ALA A 39 43.89 -24.97 22.56
CA ALA A 39 44.24 -25.12 23.98
C ALA A 39 44.85 -23.85 24.57
N GLY A 40 45.79 -23.20 23.87
CA GLY A 40 46.38 -21.92 24.30
C GLY A 40 45.34 -20.82 24.39
N ARG A 41 44.45 -20.72 23.39
CA ARG A 41 43.36 -19.72 23.35
C ARG A 41 42.38 -19.90 24.51
N LEU A 42 41.95 -21.13 24.80
CA LEU A 42 41.01 -21.42 25.87
C LEU A 42 41.67 -21.20 27.25
N ARG A 43 42.96 -21.53 27.41
CA ARG A 43 43.70 -21.20 28.62
C ARG A 43 43.77 -19.70 28.86
N ASP A 44 44.19 -18.93 27.84
CA ASP A 44 44.45 -17.49 27.98
C ASP A 44 43.17 -16.68 28.13
N ALA A 45 42.06 -17.11 27.48
CA ALA A 45 40.76 -16.44 27.56
C ALA A 45 39.94 -16.82 28.78
N LEU A 46 39.93 -18.11 29.15
CA LEU A 46 38.97 -18.69 30.10
C LEU A 46 39.62 -19.37 31.30
N GLY A 47 40.96 -19.49 31.35
CA GLY A 47 41.69 -20.19 32.42
C GLY A 47 41.50 -21.73 32.36
N VAL A 48 41.11 -22.28 31.21
CA VAL A 48 40.94 -23.72 31.03
C VAL A 48 42.27 -24.44 31.13
N SER A 49 42.29 -25.57 31.85
CA SER A 49 43.51 -26.41 31.99
C SER A 49 43.90 -27.03 30.66
N VAL A 50 45.17 -26.93 30.31
CA VAL A 50 45.72 -27.51 29.09
C VAL A 50 46.17 -28.96 29.35
N PRO A 51 45.76 -29.94 28.52
CA PRO A 51 46.23 -31.32 28.62
C PRO A 51 47.75 -31.43 28.43
N MET A 52 48.39 -32.31 29.18
CA MET A 52 49.81 -32.58 29.01
C MET A 52 50.11 -33.32 27.69
N GLY A 53 51.25 -32.95 27.05
CA GLY A 53 51.73 -33.65 25.86
C GLY A 53 51.14 -33.09 24.53
N LEU A 54 50.52 -31.92 24.54
CA LEU A 54 50.17 -31.21 23.32
C LEU A 54 51.43 -30.56 22.69
N PRO A 55 51.46 -30.38 21.36
CA PRO A 55 52.54 -29.63 20.69
C PRO A 55 52.63 -28.20 21.25
N LEU A 56 53.87 -27.67 21.40
CA LEU A 56 54.14 -26.32 21.89
C LEU A 56 53.37 -25.25 21.09
N ALA A 57 53.28 -25.41 19.78
CA ALA A 57 52.53 -24.50 18.90
C ALA A 57 51.06 -24.34 19.28
N PHE A 58 50.43 -25.30 19.94
CA PHE A 58 49.04 -25.24 20.41
C PHE A 58 48.91 -24.60 21.80
N THR A 59 50.03 -24.39 22.47
CA THR A 59 50.08 -23.80 23.81
C THR A 59 50.81 -22.44 23.86
N ASP A 60 51.21 -21.93 22.69
CA ASP A 60 51.79 -20.59 22.59
C ASP A 60 50.76 -19.52 23.03
N PRO A 61 51.19 -18.41 23.63
CA PRO A 61 50.32 -17.30 23.99
C PRO A 61 49.56 -16.75 22.77
N VAL A 62 48.26 -16.47 22.93
CA VAL A 62 47.40 -15.98 21.87
C VAL A 62 47.06 -14.51 22.13
N ASP A 63 47.25 -13.66 21.12
CA ASP A 63 46.82 -12.26 21.21
C ASP A 63 45.29 -12.16 21.17
N ALA A 64 44.72 -11.35 22.09
CA ALA A 64 43.28 -11.09 22.18
C ALA A 64 42.39 -12.36 22.18
N PRO A 65 42.69 -13.39 23.01
CA PRO A 65 42.04 -14.71 22.91
C PRO A 65 40.54 -14.67 23.18
N LEU A 66 40.07 -13.79 24.07
CA LEU A 66 38.65 -13.60 24.30
C LEU A 66 37.94 -13.01 23.07
N ALA A 67 38.58 -12.08 22.35
CA ALA A 67 38.00 -11.51 21.13
C ALA A 67 37.81 -12.57 20.04
N ASP A 68 38.79 -13.47 19.90
CA ASP A 68 38.70 -14.60 18.97
C ASP A 68 37.51 -15.52 19.28
N LEU A 69 37.28 -15.85 20.56
CA LEU A 69 36.17 -16.70 20.98
C LEU A 69 34.80 -16.01 20.74
N VAL A 70 34.71 -14.71 21.04
CA VAL A 70 33.51 -13.91 20.80
C VAL A 70 33.22 -13.84 19.31
N VAL A 71 34.22 -13.67 18.44
CA VAL A 71 34.05 -13.68 16.99
C VAL A 71 33.54 -15.03 16.48
N ARG A 72 34.09 -16.13 16.98
CA ARG A 72 33.63 -17.49 16.61
C ARG A 72 32.17 -17.71 17.02
N TYR A 73 31.82 -17.29 18.25
CA TYR A 73 30.43 -17.31 18.69
C TYR A 73 29.53 -16.53 17.76
N ALA A 74 29.86 -15.27 17.45
CA ALA A 74 29.09 -14.38 16.62
C ALA A 74 28.85 -14.93 15.20
N ARG A 75 29.84 -15.64 14.63
CA ARG A 75 29.74 -16.24 13.29
C ARG A 75 28.81 -17.45 13.20
N THR A 76 28.53 -18.11 14.31
CA THR A 76 27.73 -19.34 14.37
C THR A 76 26.33 -19.12 14.99
N HIS A 77 26.11 -17.93 15.55
CA HIS A 77 24.85 -17.60 16.21
C HIS A 77 24.16 -16.45 15.50
N GLY A 78 22.81 -16.44 15.57
CA GLY A 78 21.97 -15.31 15.15
C GLY A 78 22.16 -14.11 16.09
N PRO A 79 21.28 -13.11 16.06
CA PRO A 79 21.32 -11.99 17.00
C PRO A 79 21.35 -12.46 18.45
N PHE A 80 22.26 -11.94 19.26
CA PHE A 80 22.51 -12.38 20.63
C PHE A 80 22.77 -11.20 21.58
N LEU A 81 22.58 -11.44 22.87
CA LEU A 81 22.94 -10.51 23.95
C LEU A 81 24.35 -10.80 24.47
N ALA A 82 25.04 -9.77 24.95
CA ALA A 82 26.37 -9.93 25.56
C ALA A 82 26.36 -10.91 26.74
N GLY A 83 25.25 -10.94 27.51
CA GLY A 83 25.07 -11.89 28.60
C GLY A 83 25.01 -13.35 28.16
N GLN A 84 24.48 -13.64 26.97
CA GLN A 84 24.43 -15.00 26.42
C GLN A 84 25.84 -15.52 26.10
N VAL A 85 26.67 -14.67 25.49
CA VAL A 85 28.08 -15.00 25.20
C VAL A 85 28.86 -15.20 26.50
N ALA A 86 28.67 -14.30 27.47
CA ALA A 86 29.32 -14.37 28.77
C ALA A 86 28.98 -15.69 29.52
N ALA A 87 27.70 -16.05 29.54
CA ALA A 87 27.23 -17.31 30.14
C ALA A 87 27.81 -18.53 29.39
N TRP A 88 27.84 -18.49 28.05
CA TRP A 88 28.38 -19.59 27.25
C TRP A 88 29.89 -19.80 27.45
N LEU A 89 30.66 -18.70 27.66
CA LEU A 89 32.08 -18.75 27.90
C LEU A 89 32.46 -18.91 29.39
N GLY A 90 31.54 -18.72 30.32
CA GLY A 90 31.78 -18.74 31.77
C GLY A 90 32.58 -17.53 32.26
N VAL A 91 32.43 -16.37 31.64
CA VAL A 91 33.12 -15.12 31.97
C VAL A 91 32.14 -14.02 32.39
N ALA A 92 32.64 -12.95 33.00
CA ALA A 92 31.84 -11.79 33.32
C ALA A 92 31.34 -11.08 32.03
N VAL A 93 30.20 -10.38 32.11
CA VAL A 93 29.60 -9.73 30.95
C VAL A 93 30.40 -8.52 30.45
N ASP A 94 30.99 -7.75 31.36
CA ASP A 94 31.70 -6.51 31.01
C ASP A 94 32.92 -6.72 30.08
N PRO A 95 33.80 -7.69 30.28
CA PRO A 95 34.85 -8.02 29.31
C PRO A 95 34.31 -8.37 27.93
N VAL A 96 33.21 -9.12 27.85
CA VAL A 96 32.55 -9.45 26.56
C VAL A 96 32.00 -8.20 25.89
N ARG A 97 31.39 -7.28 26.66
CA ARG A 97 30.86 -6.02 26.12
C ARG A 97 31.98 -5.14 25.54
N VAL A 98 33.11 -5.02 26.23
CA VAL A 98 34.29 -4.27 25.75
C VAL A 98 34.80 -4.85 24.42
N VAL A 99 34.87 -6.18 24.33
CA VAL A 99 35.26 -6.86 23.09
C VAL A 99 34.27 -6.59 21.96
N LEU A 100 32.97 -6.71 22.23
CA LEU A 100 31.90 -6.47 21.23
C LEU A 100 31.91 -5.02 20.71
N GLU A 101 32.11 -4.03 21.59
CA GLU A 101 32.27 -2.63 21.20
C GLU A 101 33.53 -2.41 20.34
N GLY A 102 34.60 -3.13 20.62
CA GLY A 102 35.81 -3.14 19.80
C GLY A 102 35.55 -3.71 18.41
N LEU A 103 34.82 -4.82 18.31
CA LEU A 103 34.44 -5.46 17.06
C LEU A 103 33.42 -4.62 16.25
N GLU A 104 32.55 -3.87 16.93
CA GLU A 104 31.63 -2.94 16.28
C GLU A 104 32.39 -1.80 15.60
N ARG A 105 33.35 -1.20 16.30
CA ARG A 105 34.25 -0.16 15.72
C ARG A 105 35.03 -0.66 14.50
N GLN A 106 35.36 -1.96 14.46
CA GLN A 106 35.98 -2.61 13.31
C GLN A 106 34.99 -3.00 12.21
N GLY A 107 33.66 -2.79 12.39
CA GLY A 107 32.65 -3.17 11.47
C GLY A 107 32.39 -4.67 11.30
N ARG A 108 32.84 -5.50 12.27
CA ARG A 108 32.67 -6.97 12.26
C ARG A 108 31.34 -7.42 12.86
N VAL A 109 30.88 -6.72 13.87
CA VAL A 109 29.54 -6.91 14.44
C VAL A 109 28.78 -5.61 14.40
N THR A 110 27.46 -5.70 14.45
CA THR A 110 26.58 -4.53 14.51
C THR A 110 25.62 -4.70 15.68
N ARG A 111 25.17 -3.58 16.25
CA ARG A 111 24.23 -3.55 17.36
C ARG A 111 22.88 -2.99 16.89
N GLY A 112 21.77 -3.65 17.25
CA GLY A 112 20.46 -3.24 16.85
C GLY A 112 19.34 -4.02 17.54
N GLU A 113 18.12 -3.73 17.14
CA GLU A 113 16.93 -4.49 17.50
C GLU A 113 16.63 -5.43 16.32
N PHE A 114 16.98 -6.71 16.44
CA PHE A 114 16.87 -7.66 15.33
C PHE A 114 15.70 -8.61 15.47
N ARG A 115 15.27 -8.90 16.70
CA ARG A 115 14.16 -9.81 16.97
C ARG A 115 12.90 -9.01 17.33
N PRO A 116 11.72 -9.42 16.82
CA PRO A 116 10.44 -8.91 17.33
C PRO A 116 10.37 -9.13 18.84
N ASP A 117 9.83 -8.20 19.57
CA ASP A 117 9.65 -8.25 21.04
C ASP A 117 10.94 -8.32 21.86
N GLY A 118 12.08 -7.96 21.27
CA GLY A 118 13.36 -7.84 21.99
C GLY A 118 13.33 -6.70 23.00
N VAL A 119 13.77 -6.99 24.25
CA VAL A 119 13.77 -6.00 25.34
C VAL A 119 15.06 -5.16 25.35
N GLU A 120 16.15 -5.68 24.78
CA GLU A 120 17.46 -5.06 24.74
C GLU A 120 18.04 -5.06 23.34
N ARG A 121 19.00 -4.15 23.11
CA ARG A 121 19.75 -4.13 21.85
C ARG A 121 20.68 -5.34 21.78
N GLU A 122 20.59 -6.04 20.67
CA GLU A 122 21.33 -7.25 20.37
C GLU A 122 22.56 -6.98 19.51
N TRP A 123 23.47 -7.92 19.52
CA TRP A 123 24.66 -7.95 18.67
C TRP A 123 24.49 -9.00 17.59
N CYS A 124 24.98 -8.74 16.39
CA CYS A 124 25.00 -9.70 15.31
C CYS A 124 26.24 -9.52 14.43
N ASP A 125 26.86 -10.61 14.03
CA ASP A 125 27.92 -10.58 13.00
C ASP A 125 27.34 -10.07 11.68
N VAL A 126 28.08 -9.19 10.99
CA VAL A 126 27.60 -8.51 9.77
C VAL A 126 27.31 -9.50 8.64
N ASP A 127 28.11 -10.57 8.51
CA ASP A 127 27.90 -11.57 7.47
C ASP A 127 26.73 -12.50 7.81
N VAL A 128 26.57 -12.88 9.08
CA VAL A 128 25.38 -13.60 9.56
C VAL A 128 24.12 -12.78 9.32
N LEU A 129 24.12 -11.49 9.62
CA LEU A 129 22.99 -10.61 9.37
C LEU A 129 22.65 -10.51 7.87
N ARG A 130 23.66 -10.43 7.00
CA ARG A 130 23.46 -10.48 5.55
C ARG A 130 22.84 -11.80 5.10
N GLN A 131 23.30 -12.92 5.66
CA GLN A 131 22.72 -14.24 5.35
C GLN A 131 21.26 -14.35 5.81
N LEU A 132 20.95 -13.89 7.04
CA LEU A 132 19.59 -13.86 7.56
C LEU A 132 18.67 -13.04 6.66
N ARG A 133 19.09 -11.82 6.29
CA ARG A 133 18.33 -10.97 5.36
C ARG A 133 18.08 -11.64 4.01
N ARG A 134 19.11 -12.30 3.44
CA ARG A 134 18.95 -13.05 2.18
C ARG A 134 17.96 -14.20 2.32
N ARG A 135 18.01 -14.94 3.43
CA ARG A 135 17.06 -16.05 3.70
C ARG A 135 15.64 -15.53 3.90
N CYS A 136 15.45 -14.47 4.68
CA CYS A 136 14.14 -13.84 4.84
C CYS A 136 13.58 -13.37 3.50
N LEU A 137 14.38 -12.69 2.67
CA LEU A 137 13.95 -12.28 1.35
C LEU A 137 13.63 -13.46 0.42
N ALA A 138 14.38 -14.56 0.51
CA ALA A 138 14.10 -15.76 -0.27
C ALA A 138 12.78 -16.43 0.15
N VAL A 139 12.51 -16.51 1.46
CA VAL A 139 11.22 -17.01 1.99
C VAL A 139 10.08 -16.12 1.53
N LEU A 140 10.18 -14.80 1.72
CA LEU A 140 9.14 -13.85 1.27
C LEU A 140 8.91 -13.92 -0.25
N ARG A 141 9.98 -14.07 -1.04
CA ARG A 141 9.84 -14.26 -2.51
C ARG A 141 9.14 -15.55 -2.86
N LYS A 142 9.35 -16.61 -2.10
CA LYS A 142 8.66 -17.89 -2.30
C LYS A 142 7.18 -17.81 -1.93
N GLU A 143 6.83 -17.03 -0.92
CA GLU A 143 5.43 -16.76 -0.54
C GLU A 143 4.67 -15.96 -1.61
N VAL A 144 5.39 -15.19 -2.46
CA VAL A 144 4.84 -14.39 -3.56
C VAL A 144 5.01 -15.10 -4.91
N GLU A 145 5.00 -16.44 -4.95
CA GLU A 145 5.02 -17.18 -6.20
C GLU A 145 3.75 -16.88 -7.03
N PRO A 146 3.88 -16.66 -8.35
CA PRO A 146 2.74 -16.44 -9.23
C PRO A 146 1.76 -17.62 -9.16
N VAL A 147 0.50 -17.32 -8.98
CA VAL A 147 -0.57 -18.31 -9.05
C VAL A 147 -1.06 -18.48 -10.49
N ASP A 148 -1.73 -19.59 -10.79
CA ASP A 148 -2.31 -19.80 -12.11
C ASP A 148 -3.49 -18.84 -12.37
N GLY A 149 -3.86 -18.66 -13.63
CA GLY A 149 -4.96 -17.78 -14.03
C GLY A 149 -6.31 -18.20 -13.45
N THR A 150 -6.49 -19.48 -13.11
CA THR A 150 -7.72 -20.00 -12.49
C THR A 150 -7.84 -19.56 -11.05
N ALA A 151 -6.73 -19.60 -10.30
CA ALA A 151 -6.69 -19.10 -8.91
C ALA A 151 -6.97 -17.59 -8.87
N LEU A 152 -6.34 -16.81 -9.77
CA LEU A 152 -6.59 -15.38 -9.90
C LEU A 152 -8.06 -15.09 -10.26
N ALA A 153 -8.64 -15.82 -11.22
CA ALA A 153 -10.02 -15.64 -11.64
C ALA A 153 -11.04 -15.94 -10.52
N ARG A 154 -10.70 -16.82 -9.58
CA ARG A 154 -11.52 -17.08 -8.37
C ARG A 154 -11.33 -16.03 -7.30
N PHE A 155 -10.09 -15.56 -7.11
CA PHE A 155 -9.75 -14.57 -6.10
C PHE A 155 -10.33 -13.17 -6.40
N LEU A 156 -10.20 -12.69 -7.64
CA LEU A 156 -10.56 -11.32 -7.99
C LEU A 156 -12.03 -10.95 -7.71
N PRO A 157 -13.05 -11.78 -8.05
CA PRO A 157 -14.44 -11.45 -7.71
C PRO A 157 -14.66 -11.32 -6.20
N GLU A 158 -14.07 -12.21 -5.41
CA GLU A 158 -14.19 -12.17 -3.95
C GLU A 158 -13.48 -10.94 -3.36
N TRP A 159 -12.27 -10.65 -3.81
CA TRP A 159 -11.49 -9.47 -3.43
C TRP A 159 -12.25 -8.17 -3.75
N GLN A 160 -12.86 -8.10 -4.91
CA GLN A 160 -13.67 -6.96 -5.36
C GLN A 160 -15.06 -6.89 -4.73
N GLY A 161 -15.41 -7.77 -3.81
CA GLY A 161 -16.71 -7.83 -3.16
C GLY A 161 -17.87 -8.31 -4.05
N VAL A 162 -17.56 -8.84 -5.24
CA VAL A 162 -18.55 -9.41 -6.16
C VAL A 162 -18.93 -10.81 -5.66
N GLY A 163 -20.24 -11.07 -5.53
CA GLY A 163 -20.75 -12.38 -5.05
C GLY A 163 -20.96 -12.48 -3.53
N ARG A 164 -20.51 -11.49 -2.75
CA ARG A 164 -20.85 -11.33 -1.32
C ARG A 164 -21.41 -9.93 -1.08
N PRO A 165 -22.58 -9.61 -1.64
CA PRO A 165 -23.11 -8.25 -1.66
C PRO A 165 -23.45 -7.80 -0.23
N ARG A 166 -22.92 -6.65 0.15
CA ARG A 166 -23.18 -5.95 1.41
C ARG A 166 -24.32 -4.95 1.26
N ARG A 167 -24.80 -4.39 2.38
CA ARG A 167 -25.91 -3.41 2.39
C ARG A 167 -25.51 -2.15 3.13
N GLY A 168 -26.16 -1.03 2.75
CA GLY A 168 -26.01 0.26 3.43
C GLY A 168 -24.96 1.15 2.82
N VAL A 169 -24.95 2.41 3.25
CA VAL A 169 -24.09 3.47 2.73
C VAL A 169 -22.60 3.19 3.00
N ASP A 170 -22.29 2.62 4.17
CA ASP A 170 -20.91 2.27 4.55
C ASP A 170 -20.34 1.20 3.59
N ALA A 171 -21.15 0.20 3.25
CA ALA A 171 -20.73 -0.81 2.28
C ALA A 171 -20.54 -0.25 0.87
N LEU A 172 -21.35 0.76 0.50
CA LEU A 172 -21.14 1.51 -0.74
C LEU A 172 -19.83 2.31 -0.70
N ALA A 173 -19.53 2.97 0.41
CA ALA A 173 -18.27 3.67 0.58
C ALA A 173 -17.05 2.73 0.48
N GLU A 174 -17.10 1.54 1.09
CA GLU A 174 -16.07 0.51 0.91
C GLU A 174 -15.92 0.09 -0.56
N GLY A 175 -17.04 -0.11 -1.27
CA GLY A 175 -17.04 -0.42 -2.71
C GLY A 175 -16.42 0.70 -3.55
N VAL A 176 -16.71 1.96 -3.22
CA VAL A 176 -16.07 3.13 -3.83
C VAL A 176 -14.56 3.12 -3.53
N GLY A 177 -14.16 2.77 -2.31
CA GLY A 177 -12.75 2.66 -1.91
C GLY A 177 -11.94 1.73 -2.81
N LEU A 178 -12.50 0.57 -3.16
CA LEU A 178 -11.87 -0.35 -4.12
C LEU A 178 -11.78 0.21 -5.54
N LEU A 179 -12.75 1.05 -5.94
CA LEU A 179 -12.85 1.59 -7.29
C LEU A 179 -12.14 2.95 -7.47
N GLN A 180 -11.62 3.55 -6.39
CA GLN A 180 -11.04 4.88 -6.42
C GLN A 180 -10.04 5.09 -7.56
N GLY A 181 -10.20 6.21 -8.27
CA GLY A 181 -9.31 6.62 -9.36
C GLY A 181 -9.41 5.79 -10.63
N ALA A 182 -10.19 4.69 -10.67
CA ALA A 182 -10.43 3.94 -11.90
C ALA A 182 -11.32 4.74 -12.86
N PRO A 183 -10.94 4.92 -14.13
CA PRO A 183 -11.81 5.55 -15.13
C PRO A 183 -12.86 4.54 -15.61
N LEU A 184 -14.08 4.66 -15.09
CA LEU A 184 -15.19 3.75 -15.37
C LEU A 184 -16.24 4.43 -16.23
N PRO A 185 -16.88 3.74 -17.20
CA PRO A 185 -18.00 4.31 -17.94
C PRO A 185 -19.16 4.64 -16.99
N ALA A 186 -19.67 5.88 -17.05
CA ALA A 186 -20.74 6.33 -16.16
C ALA A 186 -22.03 5.48 -16.33
N SER A 187 -22.34 5.07 -17.56
CA SER A 187 -23.51 4.23 -17.86
C SER A 187 -23.44 2.83 -17.25
N VAL A 188 -22.23 2.28 -17.05
CA VAL A 188 -22.01 0.93 -16.50
C VAL A 188 -21.84 0.95 -14.98
N LEU A 189 -21.37 2.08 -14.44
CA LEU A 189 -21.07 2.22 -13.01
C LEU A 189 -22.27 1.88 -12.12
N GLU A 190 -23.42 2.51 -12.38
CA GLU A 190 -24.66 2.31 -11.61
C GLU A 190 -25.54 1.16 -12.15
N ALA A 191 -25.34 0.76 -13.40
CA ALA A 191 -26.12 -0.34 -14.00
C ALA A 191 -25.59 -1.72 -13.57
N ASP A 192 -24.26 -1.87 -13.49
CA ASP A 192 -23.62 -3.17 -13.35
C ASP A 192 -22.58 -3.20 -12.21
N ILE A 193 -21.68 -2.21 -12.15
CA ILE A 193 -20.49 -2.28 -11.28
C ILE A 193 -20.86 -2.18 -9.79
N LEU A 194 -21.65 -1.18 -9.40
CA LEU A 194 -22.09 -1.01 -8.02
C LEU A 194 -23.13 -2.07 -7.61
N PRO A 195 -24.13 -2.39 -8.45
CA PRO A 195 -25.08 -3.46 -8.12
C PRO A 195 -24.45 -4.84 -7.95
N ALA A 196 -23.36 -5.16 -8.66
CA ALA A 196 -22.66 -6.43 -8.47
C ALA A 196 -22.00 -6.56 -7.07
N ARG A 197 -21.77 -5.45 -6.39
CA ARG A 197 -21.14 -5.36 -5.07
C ARG A 197 -22.12 -5.14 -3.92
N MET A 198 -23.33 -4.69 -4.26
CA MET A 198 -24.34 -4.27 -3.30
C MET A 198 -25.59 -5.17 -3.39
N ALA A 199 -26.08 -5.68 -2.25
CA ALA A 199 -27.30 -6.51 -2.22
C ALA A 199 -28.57 -5.74 -2.60
N ALA A 200 -28.57 -4.42 -2.42
CA ALA A 200 -29.66 -3.53 -2.80
C ALA A 200 -29.06 -2.15 -3.06
N TYR A 201 -28.50 -1.95 -4.26
CA TYR A 201 -27.97 -0.67 -4.66
C TYR A 201 -29.11 0.34 -4.85
N SER A 202 -28.95 1.53 -4.27
CA SER A 202 -29.84 2.68 -4.49
C SER A 202 -29.04 3.88 -5.02
N PRO A 203 -29.45 4.46 -6.15
CA PRO A 203 -28.85 5.71 -6.63
C PRO A 203 -28.86 6.84 -5.60
N ALA A 204 -29.86 6.86 -4.70
CA ALA A 204 -29.95 7.86 -3.64
C ALA A 204 -28.80 7.76 -2.61
N ASP A 205 -28.25 6.55 -2.38
CA ASP A 205 -27.13 6.37 -1.45
C ASP A 205 -25.84 6.97 -2.02
N LEU A 206 -25.61 6.82 -3.34
CA LEU A 206 -24.47 7.46 -3.99
C LEU A 206 -24.60 8.99 -4.03
N ASP A 207 -25.83 9.49 -4.33
CA ASP A 207 -26.11 10.92 -4.27
C ASP A 207 -25.95 11.48 -2.84
N ALA A 208 -26.29 10.71 -1.81
CA ALA A 208 -26.10 11.11 -0.41
C ALA A 208 -24.61 11.28 -0.09
N LEU A 209 -23.75 10.33 -0.47
CA LEU A 209 -22.30 10.43 -0.30
C LEU A 209 -21.70 11.61 -1.07
N ALA A 210 -22.16 11.86 -2.30
CA ALA A 210 -21.70 12.98 -3.11
C ALA A 210 -22.16 14.33 -2.51
N THR A 211 -23.41 14.43 -2.08
CA THR A 211 -23.97 15.66 -1.47
C THR A 211 -23.36 15.95 -0.11
N ALA A 212 -23.03 14.92 0.68
CA ALA A 212 -22.29 15.06 1.91
C ALA A 212 -20.83 15.52 1.68
N GLY A 213 -20.34 15.40 0.45
CA GLY A 213 -18.97 15.74 0.08
C GLY A 213 -17.95 14.67 0.48
N GLU A 214 -18.39 13.46 0.82
CA GLU A 214 -17.50 12.33 1.13
C GLU A 214 -16.91 11.74 -0.14
N VAL A 215 -17.74 11.59 -1.18
CA VAL A 215 -17.34 11.08 -2.49
C VAL A 215 -17.47 12.19 -3.54
N VAL A 216 -16.45 12.28 -4.38
CA VAL A 216 -16.40 13.18 -5.53
C VAL A 216 -16.24 12.33 -6.78
N TRP A 217 -16.93 12.69 -7.85
CA TRP A 217 -16.70 12.11 -9.16
C TRP A 217 -16.03 13.13 -10.08
N VAL A 218 -15.08 12.69 -10.87
CA VAL A 218 -14.32 13.54 -11.81
C VAL A 218 -14.33 12.89 -13.18
N GLY A 219 -14.65 13.67 -14.21
CA GLY A 219 -14.61 13.22 -15.60
C GLY A 219 -13.21 12.77 -16.02
N ALA A 220 -13.17 11.82 -16.95
CA ALA A 220 -11.94 11.21 -17.46
C ALA A 220 -12.04 10.91 -18.97
N GLY A 221 -12.64 11.82 -19.69
CA GLY A 221 -12.84 11.77 -21.12
C GLY A 221 -14.22 11.25 -21.55
N PRO A 222 -14.72 11.74 -22.69
CA PRO A 222 -16.01 11.34 -23.24
C PRO A 222 -15.96 9.91 -23.82
N LEU A 223 -17.12 9.24 -23.86
CA LEU A 223 -17.36 7.98 -24.55
C LEU A 223 -18.55 8.16 -25.52
N GLY A 224 -18.24 8.75 -26.67
CA GLY A 224 -19.27 9.19 -27.64
C GLY A 224 -20.02 10.42 -27.12
N THR A 225 -21.29 10.58 -27.52
CA THR A 225 -22.08 11.81 -27.30
C THR A 225 -22.94 11.80 -26.03
N THR A 226 -23.10 10.65 -25.36
CA THR A 226 -24.08 10.49 -24.28
C THR A 226 -23.53 9.70 -23.09
N ASP A 227 -22.22 9.43 -23.07
CA ASP A 227 -21.55 8.73 -21.98
C ASP A 227 -20.10 9.26 -21.85
N GLY A 228 -19.47 8.97 -20.76
CA GLY A 228 -18.07 9.29 -20.52
C GLY A 228 -17.50 8.46 -19.38
N ARG A 229 -16.19 8.49 -19.27
CA ARG A 229 -15.50 7.88 -18.13
C ARG A 229 -15.53 8.83 -16.95
N VAL A 230 -15.78 8.27 -15.77
CA VAL A 230 -15.71 8.99 -14.49
C VAL A 230 -14.83 8.25 -13.51
N ARG A 231 -14.14 8.98 -12.65
CA ARG A 231 -13.42 8.45 -11.50
C ARG A 231 -14.18 8.80 -10.24
N LEU A 232 -14.42 7.82 -9.39
CA LEU A 232 -14.88 8.04 -8.03
C LEU A 232 -13.67 8.20 -7.11
N LEU A 233 -13.72 9.17 -6.21
CA LEU A 233 -12.64 9.47 -5.27
C LEU A 233 -13.24 9.89 -3.93
N PHE A 234 -12.65 9.49 -2.82
CA PHE A 234 -12.92 10.18 -1.56
C PHE A 234 -12.33 11.58 -1.63
N ARG A 235 -13.02 12.53 -1.05
CA ARG A 235 -12.68 13.95 -1.15
C ARG A 235 -11.26 14.25 -0.66
N ASP A 236 -10.83 13.63 0.42
CA ASP A 236 -9.49 13.75 1.00
C ASP A 236 -8.38 13.09 0.16
N GLN A 237 -8.75 12.19 -0.76
CA GLN A 237 -7.84 11.46 -1.62
C GLN A 237 -7.70 12.06 -3.02
N VAL A 238 -8.50 13.07 -3.37
CA VAL A 238 -8.51 13.66 -4.73
C VAL A 238 -7.11 14.14 -5.11
N GLY A 239 -6.45 14.92 -4.23
CA GLY A 239 -5.11 15.47 -4.49
C GLY A 239 -4.01 14.43 -4.64
N LEU A 240 -4.20 13.21 -4.09
CA LEU A 240 -3.24 12.11 -4.16
C LEU A 240 -3.49 11.19 -5.37
N LEU A 241 -4.76 10.86 -5.62
CA LEU A 241 -5.12 9.80 -6.56
C LEU A 241 -5.49 10.30 -7.96
N LEU A 242 -5.96 11.54 -8.10
CA LEU A 242 -6.29 12.08 -9.40
C LEU A 242 -5.00 12.26 -10.22
N PRO A 243 -4.87 11.60 -11.38
CA PRO A 243 -3.72 11.80 -12.24
C PRO A 243 -3.73 13.22 -12.83
N PRO A 244 -2.56 13.82 -13.11
CA PRO A 244 -2.51 15.08 -13.82
C PRO A 244 -3.15 14.93 -15.21
N THR A 245 -3.88 15.94 -15.63
CA THR A 245 -4.47 15.99 -16.98
C THR A 245 -3.35 16.20 -18.00
N THR A 246 -3.32 15.36 -19.02
CA THR A 246 -2.35 15.44 -20.13
C THR A 246 -2.93 16.11 -21.37
N ASP A 247 -4.25 16.22 -21.45
CA ASP A 247 -4.94 16.78 -22.58
C ASP A 247 -5.00 18.31 -22.49
N GLU A 248 -5.00 18.97 -23.64
CA GLU A 248 -5.16 20.42 -23.72
C GLU A 248 -6.57 20.81 -23.21
N PRO A 249 -6.68 21.77 -22.27
CA PRO A 249 -7.97 22.16 -21.72
C PRO A 249 -8.83 22.82 -22.80
N PRO A 250 -10.18 22.62 -22.77
CA PRO A 250 -11.08 23.30 -23.66
C PRO A 250 -10.92 24.83 -23.55
N ALA A 251 -10.75 25.54 -24.66
CA ALA A 251 -10.35 26.97 -24.69
C ALA A 251 -11.34 27.88 -25.43
N ASP A 252 -12.61 27.49 -25.54
CA ASP A 252 -13.69 28.31 -26.09
C ASP A 252 -14.10 29.42 -25.10
N PRO A 253 -14.58 30.61 -25.52
CA PRO A 253 -15.03 31.68 -24.66
C PRO A 253 -16.09 31.27 -23.61
N HIS A 254 -16.96 30.32 -23.91
CA HIS A 254 -17.93 29.78 -22.93
C HIS A 254 -17.23 29.02 -21.82
N HIS A 255 -16.20 28.21 -22.12
CA HIS A 255 -15.41 27.52 -21.11
C HIS A 255 -14.73 28.50 -20.15
N GLU A 256 -14.15 29.59 -20.69
CA GLU A 256 -13.52 30.64 -19.87
C GLU A 256 -14.52 31.36 -18.97
N ALA A 257 -15.70 31.71 -19.52
CA ALA A 257 -16.75 32.35 -18.73
C ALA A 257 -17.25 31.47 -17.58
N LEU A 258 -17.45 30.17 -17.83
CA LEU A 258 -17.86 29.21 -16.82
C LEU A 258 -16.77 29.00 -15.78
N ARG A 259 -15.50 28.86 -16.17
CA ARG A 259 -14.36 28.75 -15.21
C ARG A 259 -14.25 29.98 -14.33
N ALA A 260 -14.31 31.17 -14.93
CA ALA A 260 -14.20 32.43 -14.17
C ALA A 260 -15.36 32.58 -13.17
N HIS A 261 -16.57 32.24 -13.59
CA HIS A 261 -17.73 32.25 -12.69
C HIS A 261 -17.56 31.27 -11.52
N LEU A 262 -17.22 30.01 -11.79
CA LEU A 262 -17.05 28.98 -10.76
C LEU A 262 -15.85 29.26 -9.86
N ALA A 263 -14.81 29.88 -10.36
CA ALA A 263 -13.65 30.30 -9.54
C ALA A 263 -14.02 31.45 -8.59
N GLY A 264 -14.83 32.38 -9.06
CA GLY A 264 -15.20 33.56 -8.27
C GLY A 264 -16.37 33.32 -7.30
N ARG A 265 -17.35 32.50 -7.69
CA ARG A 265 -18.57 32.26 -6.92
C ARG A 265 -18.59 30.94 -6.18
N GLY A 266 -17.75 29.98 -6.58
CA GLY A 266 -17.78 28.60 -6.06
C GLY A 266 -18.90 27.78 -6.70
N ALA A 267 -19.44 26.81 -5.94
CA ALA A 267 -20.45 25.89 -6.41
C ALA A 267 -21.75 26.60 -6.83
N SER A 268 -22.17 26.41 -8.08
CA SER A 268 -23.26 27.16 -8.73
C SER A 268 -24.29 26.23 -9.38
N PHE A 269 -25.52 26.67 -9.42
CA PHE A 269 -26.61 26.00 -10.14
C PHE A 269 -26.68 26.45 -11.61
N TRP A 270 -27.40 25.68 -12.43
CA TRP A 270 -27.56 25.95 -13.84
C TRP A 270 -27.94 27.41 -14.21
N PRO A 271 -28.93 28.08 -13.58
CA PRO A 271 -29.30 29.45 -13.94
C PRO A 271 -28.15 30.45 -13.76
N GLU A 272 -27.23 30.17 -12.78
CA GLU A 272 -26.07 31.03 -12.53
C GLU A 272 -25.00 30.84 -13.62
N LEU A 273 -24.85 29.62 -14.14
CA LEU A 273 -23.96 29.32 -15.26
C LEU A 273 -24.44 29.98 -16.57
N VAL A 274 -25.73 29.93 -16.85
CA VAL A 274 -26.35 30.65 -17.98
C VAL A 274 -26.16 32.16 -17.82
N ALA A 275 -26.38 32.70 -16.61
CA ALA A 275 -26.18 34.11 -16.35
C ALA A 275 -24.71 34.54 -16.53
N ALA A 276 -23.75 33.64 -16.27
CA ALA A 276 -22.32 33.90 -16.53
C ALA A 276 -22.03 34.06 -18.03
N ALA A 277 -22.61 33.21 -18.88
CA ALA A 277 -22.49 33.34 -20.35
C ALA A 277 -23.12 34.64 -20.84
N GLN A 278 -24.33 35.00 -20.32
CA GLN A 278 -24.99 36.28 -20.61
C GLN A 278 -24.12 37.48 -20.23
N ALA A 279 -23.55 37.47 -19.04
CA ALA A 279 -22.68 38.55 -18.56
C ALA A 279 -21.42 38.74 -19.41
N ALA A 280 -20.94 37.65 -20.05
CA ALA A 280 -19.83 37.68 -20.98
C ALA A 280 -20.24 38.08 -22.42
N ASN A 281 -21.52 38.41 -22.67
CA ASN A 281 -22.10 38.69 -23.99
C ASN A 281 -21.91 37.54 -25.00
N LEU A 282 -21.98 36.29 -24.52
CA LEU A 282 -21.90 35.09 -25.33
C LEU A 282 -23.31 34.56 -25.62
N ASP A 283 -23.42 33.69 -26.62
CA ASP A 283 -24.63 32.91 -26.85
C ASP A 283 -24.95 32.08 -25.62
N TYR A 284 -26.20 32.16 -25.14
CA TYR A 284 -26.60 31.55 -23.87
C TYR A 284 -27.80 30.61 -24.02
N ASP A 285 -27.99 30.07 -25.21
CA ASP A 285 -28.97 29.00 -25.37
C ASP A 285 -28.54 27.74 -24.56
N ASP A 286 -29.53 26.99 -24.11
CA ASP A 286 -29.32 25.85 -23.22
C ASP A 286 -28.41 24.78 -23.82
N VAL A 287 -28.30 24.65 -25.13
CA VAL A 287 -27.47 23.64 -25.79
C VAL A 287 -26.01 24.06 -25.73
N THR A 288 -25.70 25.27 -26.16
CA THR A 288 -24.32 25.79 -26.24
C THR A 288 -23.65 25.84 -24.83
N VAL A 289 -24.41 26.36 -23.84
CA VAL A 289 -23.86 26.43 -22.46
C VAL A 289 -23.73 25.03 -21.85
N LEU A 290 -24.68 24.12 -22.18
CA LEU A 290 -24.62 22.74 -21.68
C LEU A 290 -23.43 21.97 -22.29
N ASP A 291 -23.23 22.10 -23.60
CA ASP A 291 -22.09 21.46 -24.28
C ASP A 291 -20.75 21.94 -23.69
N ALA A 292 -20.60 23.26 -23.50
CA ALA A 292 -19.41 23.83 -22.87
C ALA A 292 -19.22 23.33 -21.43
N LEU A 293 -20.28 23.18 -20.65
CA LEU A 293 -20.21 22.61 -19.30
C LEU A 293 -19.73 21.16 -19.33
N TRP A 294 -20.27 20.34 -20.24
CA TRP A 294 -19.87 18.94 -20.35
C TRP A 294 -18.45 18.75 -20.89
N ASP A 295 -17.98 19.66 -21.75
CA ASP A 295 -16.55 19.66 -22.17
C ASP A 295 -15.62 19.84 -20.97
N LEU A 296 -15.93 20.79 -20.07
CA LEU A 296 -15.19 21.00 -18.82
C LEU A 296 -15.29 19.80 -17.89
N VAL A 297 -16.45 19.14 -17.83
CA VAL A 297 -16.65 17.92 -17.06
C VAL A 297 -15.76 16.79 -17.58
N TRP A 298 -15.76 16.55 -18.89
CA TRP A 298 -14.95 15.49 -19.48
C TRP A 298 -13.45 15.77 -19.45
N ALA A 299 -13.07 17.02 -19.44
CA ALA A 299 -11.69 17.44 -19.17
C ALA A 299 -11.25 17.25 -17.70
N GLY A 300 -12.21 16.92 -16.81
CA GLY A 300 -11.93 16.75 -15.39
C GLY A 300 -11.77 18.03 -14.59
N GLU A 301 -12.20 19.15 -15.12
CA GLU A 301 -12.11 20.48 -14.50
C GLU A 301 -13.31 20.81 -13.61
N VAL A 302 -14.48 20.27 -13.94
CA VAL A 302 -15.75 20.53 -13.25
C VAL A 302 -16.38 19.23 -12.76
N THR A 303 -16.94 19.26 -11.56
CA THR A 303 -17.69 18.18 -10.93
C THR A 303 -19.04 18.66 -10.44
N ASN A 304 -19.88 17.72 -9.97
CA ASN A 304 -21.22 18.00 -9.45
C ASN A 304 -21.43 17.27 -8.10
N ASP A 305 -22.31 17.82 -7.27
CA ASP A 305 -22.69 17.27 -5.96
C ASP A 305 -23.69 16.10 -6.04
N SER A 306 -24.02 15.60 -7.24
CA SER A 306 -24.87 14.42 -7.43
C SER A 306 -24.52 13.69 -8.73
N PHE A 307 -24.99 12.45 -8.86
CA PHE A 307 -24.91 11.67 -10.09
C PHE A 307 -26.09 11.88 -11.04
N ALA A 308 -27.08 12.70 -10.66
CA ALA A 308 -28.28 12.94 -11.42
C ALA A 308 -28.03 13.44 -12.86
N PRO A 309 -27.06 14.37 -13.12
CA PRO A 309 -26.74 14.81 -14.47
C PRO A 309 -26.21 13.68 -15.37
N LEU A 310 -25.33 12.84 -14.84
CA LEU A 310 -24.76 11.68 -15.56
C LEU A 310 -25.84 10.67 -15.94
N ARG A 311 -26.79 10.41 -15.04
CA ARG A 311 -27.95 9.54 -15.31
C ARG A 311 -28.86 10.12 -16.39
N ALA A 312 -29.08 11.42 -16.37
CA ALA A 312 -29.88 12.11 -17.38
C ALA A 312 -29.23 12.01 -18.76
N LEU A 313 -27.92 12.25 -18.84
CA LEU A 313 -27.14 12.14 -20.07
C LEU A 313 -27.16 10.72 -20.64
N ALA A 314 -26.93 9.68 -19.83
CA ALA A 314 -27.00 8.29 -20.24
C ALA A 314 -28.43 7.83 -20.60
N GLY A 315 -29.46 8.42 -19.98
CA GLY A 315 -30.86 8.11 -20.19
C GLY A 315 -31.46 8.70 -21.50
N ALA A 316 -30.83 9.75 -22.03
CA ALA A 316 -31.33 10.43 -23.24
C ALA A 316 -31.39 9.52 -24.47
N LYS A 317 -30.61 8.43 -24.54
CA LYS A 317 -30.69 7.41 -25.62
C LYS A 317 -31.81 6.40 -25.47
N ARG A 318 -32.26 6.08 -24.25
CA ARG A 318 -33.34 5.09 -24.05
C ARG A 318 -34.70 5.60 -24.50
N GLY A 319 -34.90 6.92 -24.57
CA GLY A 319 -36.15 7.54 -25.02
C GLY A 319 -36.34 7.61 -26.54
N LYS A 320 -35.28 7.61 -27.35
CA LYS A 320 -35.36 7.72 -28.83
C LYS A 320 -35.59 6.40 -29.57
N GLY A 321 -35.48 5.25 -28.86
CA GLY A 321 -35.68 3.91 -29.44
C GLY A 321 -37.03 3.25 -29.09
N ALA A 322 -37.83 3.80 -28.20
CA ALA A 322 -39.14 3.30 -27.89
C ALA A 322 -40.13 3.85 -28.92
N LYS A 323 -40.57 2.98 -29.85
CA LYS A 323 -41.59 3.26 -30.85
C LYS A 323 -42.77 4.00 -30.21
N ALA A 324 -43.17 5.12 -30.84
CA ALA A 324 -44.46 5.74 -30.65
C ALA A 324 -45.59 4.71 -30.92
N GLY A 325 -46.05 4.09 -29.85
CA GLY A 325 -47.14 3.13 -29.89
C GLY A 325 -48.14 3.49 -28.79
N SER A 326 -49.33 3.90 -29.23
CA SER A 326 -50.59 4.19 -28.54
C SER A 326 -50.71 5.60 -27.92
N ALA A 327 -51.37 6.42 -28.72
CA ALA A 327 -52.16 7.54 -28.24
C ALA A 327 -53.23 7.04 -27.24
N GLY A 328 -53.29 7.64 -26.05
CA GLY A 328 -54.41 7.40 -25.17
C GLY A 328 -54.10 7.52 -23.70
N ALA A 329 -53.99 8.70 -23.21
CA ALA A 329 -54.44 9.20 -21.91
C ALA A 329 -53.72 10.51 -21.58
N ARG A 330 -54.33 11.63 -21.77
CA ARG A 330 -53.92 12.93 -21.22
C ARG A 330 -53.88 12.82 -19.71
N ARG A 331 -52.69 12.48 -19.16
CA ARG A 331 -52.44 12.60 -17.73
C ARG A 331 -52.51 14.09 -17.37
N ARG A 332 -53.51 14.46 -16.60
CA ARG A 332 -53.58 15.79 -15.95
C ARG A 332 -52.32 16.08 -15.20
N PRO A 333 -51.71 17.28 -15.32
CA PRO A 333 -50.56 17.68 -14.54
C PRO A 333 -50.91 17.58 -13.04
N ARG A 334 -50.12 16.86 -12.26
CA ARG A 334 -50.21 16.90 -10.80
C ARG A 334 -49.71 18.27 -10.32
N PRO A 335 -50.50 19.04 -9.54
CA PRO A 335 -49.99 20.26 -8.91
C PRO A 335 -48.90 19.89 -7.92
N GLY A 336 -47.72 20.52 -8.02
CA GLY A 336 -46.65 20.36 -7.05
C GLY A 336 -45.28 19.87 -7.58
N ARG A 337 -45.11 19.67 -8.90
CA ARG A 337 -43.75 19.56 -9.44
C ARG A 337 -43.20 20.98 -9.55
N LEU A 338 -42.26 21.33 -8.67
CA LEU A 338 -41.34 22.44 -8.90
C LEU A 338 -40.83 22.30 -10.35
N THR A 339 -41.09 23.31 -11.17
CA THR A 339 -40.55 23.39 -12.54
C THR A 339 -39.04 23.21 -12.40
N ARG A 340 -38.48 22.17 -13.02
CA ARG A 340 -37.04 21.97 -13.10
C ARG A 340 -36.45 23.22 -13.73
N ILE A 341 -35.59 23.91 -12.99
CA ILE A 341 -34.88 25.12 -13.45
C ILE A 341 -33.70 24.64 -14.29
N GLY A 342 -33.92 24.35 -15.58
CA GLY A 342 -32.90 23.92 -16.52
C GLY A 342 -33.04 22.46 -17.01
N PRO A 343 -32.20 22.05 -17.94
CA PRO A 343 -32.17 20.67 -18.47
C PRO A 343 -31.77 19.67 -17.38
N PRO A 344 -32.29 18.43 -17.41
CA PRO A 344 -31.95 17.39 -16.43
C PRO A 344 -30.47 17.08 -16.35
N GLU A 345 -29.77 17.24 -17.46
CA GLU A 345 -28.32 17.03 -17.62
C GLU A 345 -27.48 18.14 -16.95
N ALA A 346 -28.11 19.20 -16.49
CA ALA A 346 -27.47 20.32 -15.74
C ALA A 346 -27.93 20.38 -14.27
N ALA A 347 -28.66 19.37 -13.79
CA ALA A 347 -29.16 19.34 -12.40
C ALA A 347 -28.00 19.33 -11.37
N GLY A 348 -28.28 19.78 -10.13
CA GLY A 348 -27.30 19.82 -9.05
C GLY A 348 -26.42 21.08 -9.04
N ARG A 349 -25.42 21.07 -8.19
CA ARG A 349 -24.44 22.17 -8.06
C ARG A 349 -23.11 21.79 -8.68
N TRP A 350 -22.64 22.62 -9.57
CA TRP A 350 -21.40 22.46 -10.30
C TRP A 350 -20.27 23.23 -9.63
N SER A 351 -19.11 22.64 -9.50
CA SER A 351 -17.92 23.27 -8.89
C SER A 351 -16.64 22.86 -9.59
N LEU A 352 -15.60 23.66 -9.45
CA LEU A 352 -14.26 23.32 -9.95
C LEU A 352 -13.65 22.18 -9.13
N VAL A 353 -12.88 21.33 -9.81
CA VAL A 353 -12.08 20.25 -9.20
C VAL A 353 -10.78 20.83 -8.60
N ALA A 354 -10.24 21.91 -9.18
CA ALA A 354 -8.97 22.50 -8.76
C ALA A 354 -8.84 22.78 -7.25
N PRO A 355 -9.85 23.28 -6.53
CA PRO A 355 -9.78 23.47 -5.08
C PRO A 355 -9.63 22.16 -4.28
N LEU A 356 -10.05 21.02 -4.85
CA LEU A 356 -9.96 19.70 -4.22
C LEU A 356 -8.54 19.10 -4.31
N LEU A 357 -7.68 19.68 -5.14
CA LEU A 357 -6.28 19.28 -5.30
C LEU A 357 -5.36 19.92 -4.25
N LEU A 358 -5.91 20.76 -3.36
CA LEU A 358 -5.15 21.47 -2.33
C LEU A 358 -5.30 20.79 -0.95
N PRO A 359 -4.19 20.67 -0.16
CA PRO A 359 -2.82 20.99 -0.54
C PRO A 359 -2.30 20.04 -1.63
N SER A 360 -1.48 20.54 -2.55
CA SER A 360 -0.94 19.74 -3.64
C SER A 360 0.05 18.69 -3.10
N ALA A 361 -0.20 17.42 -3.40
CA ALA A 361 0.73 16.34 -3.09
C ALA A 361 2.00 16.44 -3.96
N THR A 362 3.14 16.04 -3.41
CA THR A 362 4.36 15.90 -4.22
C THR A 362 4.19 14.76 -5.23
N PRO A 363 4.91 14.79 -6.36
CA PRO A 363 4.87 13.70 -7.34
C PRO A 363 5.16 12.32 -6.75
N THR A 364 6.05 12.24 -5.75
CA THR A 364 6.40 11.00 -5.06
C THR A 364 5.25 10.49 -4.19
N GLU A 365 4.61 11.37 -3.40
CA GLU A 365 3.44 11.00 -2.58
C GLU A 365 2.28 10.53 -3.45
N ALA A 366 1.98 11.25 -4.52
CA ALA A 366 0.93 10.89 -5.46
C ALA A 366 1.23 9.55 -6.18
N ALA A 367 2.48 9.31 -6.58
CA ALA A 367 2.88 8.04 -7.17
C ALA A 367 2.76 6.88 -6.18
N HIS A 368 3.17 7.08 -4.93
CA HIS A 368 3.05 6.09 -3.86
C HIS A 368 1.58 5.77 -3.56
N ALA A 369 0.74 6.79 -3.38
CA ALA A 369 -0.69 6.61 -3.11
C ALA A 369 -1.39 5.85 -4.24
N ARG A 370 -1.09 6.19 -5.51
CA ARG A 370 -1.62 5.46 -6.67
C ARG A 370 -1.15 4.02 -6.74
N ALA A 371 0.12 3.75 -6.40
CA ALA A 371 0.64 2.38 -6.33
C ALA A 371 -0.07 1.56 -5.23
N GLN A 372 -0.26 2.14 -4.04
CA GLN A 372 -1.03 1.52 -2.97
C GLN A 372 -2.47 1.25 -3.39
N GLN A 373 -3.13 2.21 -4.04
CA GLN A 373 -4.51 2.05 -4.54
C GLN A 373 -4.61 0.93 -5.58
N LEU A 374 -3.60 0.77 -6.46
CA LEU A 374 -3.56 -0.34 -7.42
C LEU A 374 -3.43 -1.71 -6.75
N LEU A 375 -2.66 -1.80 -5.65
CA LEU A 375 -2.55 -3.03 -4.87
C LEU A 375 -3.81 -3.32 -4.05
N HIS A 376 -4.53 -2.28 -3.65
CA HIS A 376 -5.79 -2.41 -2.90
C HIS A 376 -6.98 -2.76 -3.81
N ARG A 377 -6.93 -2.35 -5.07
CA ARG A 377 -7.93 -2.67 -6.10
C ARG A 377 -7.77 -4.10 -6.61
#